data_29eb0c4f45f87fcb9b3509ee2487fad2
#
_entry.id   29eb0c4f45f87fcb9b3509ee2487fad2
#
_cell.length_a   1.000
_cell.length_b   1.000
_cell.length_c   1.000
_cell.angle_alpha   90.00
_cell.angle_beta   90.00
_cell.angle_gamma   90.00
#
_symmetry.space_group_name_H-M   'P 1'
#
loop_
_entity.id
_entity.type
_entity.pdbx_description
1 polymer ?
#
loop_
_entity_poly.entity_id
_entity_poly.type
_entity_poly.pdbx_seq_one_letter_code
_entity_poly.pdbx_strand_id
1 'polypeptide(L)'
;IVILGHGENSIYQLNMELVGKYSQHFTITPVIADVQDRKRIFEVMDKYKPDVVYHAAAHKHVPLMELNPREAVKNNILGTRNVAEAASHARVKAFVMVSTDKAVNPPNIMGATKRLCEMIVQDMATRSEYTKFVAVRFGNVLGSRGSVIPLFKKQIAEGGPITVTHPDIVRYFMTIPEAAQLVIQAGALARGGEIFVLDMGQPVKIVDLAKNLIRLSGFDEGDIEIKFTGLRPGEKM
;
A
#
# COMPACT_ATOMS: atom_id res chain seq x y z
N ILE A 1 12.87 2.81 -16.01
CA ILE A 1 12.10 2.46 -14.82
C ILE A 1 12.28 0.97 -14.55
N VAL A 2 12.58 0.59 -13.30
CA VAL A 2 12.61 -0.81 -12.85
C VAL A 2 11.33 -1.10 -12.08
N ILE A 3 10.58 -2.13 -12.48
CA ILE A 3 9.39 -2.61 -11.77
C ILE A 3 9.74 -3.95 -11.11
N LEU A 4 9.69 -4.00 -9.78
CA LEU A 4 10.10 -5.17 -9.01
C LEU A 4 8.97 -5.72 -8.14
N GLY A 5 8.81 -7.04 -8.14
CA GLY A 5 7.88 -7.75 -7.28
C GLY A 5 8.02 -9.27 -7.41
N HIS A 6 7.48 -10.00 -6.42
CA HIS A 6 7.56 -11.48 -6.42
C HIS A 6 6.48 -12.15 -7.28
N GLY A 7 5.36 -11.47 -7.53
CA GLY A 7 4.24 -12.03 -8.30
C GLY A 7 4.45 -11.89 -9.79
N GLU A 8 4.86 -12.96 -10.48
CA GLU A 8 5.12 -12.98 -11.93
C GLU A 8 3.96 -12.37 -12.73
N ASN A 9 2.74 -12.84 -12.52
CA ASN A 9 1.56 -12.34 -13.25
C ASN A 9 1.32 -10.84 -13.02
N SER A 10 1.55 -10.34 -11.81
CA SER A 10 1.39 -8.91 -11.50
C SER A 10 2.44 -8.06 -12.20
N ILE A 11 3.69 -8.53 -12.24
CA ILE A 11 4.79 -7.86 -12.95
C ILE A 11 4.55 -7.92 -14.45
N TYR A 12 4.10 -9.05 -14.99
CA TYR A 12 3.77 -9.18 -16.41
C TYR A 12 2.68 -8.19 -16.83
N GLN A 13 1.55 -8.14 -16.11
CA GLN A 13 0.45 -7.23 -16.41
C GLN A 13 0.90 -5.76 -16.37
N LEU A 14 1.64 -5.38 -15.32
CA LEU A 14 2.17 -4.03 -15.18
C LEU A 14 3.16 -3.69 -16.29
N ASN A 15 4.04 -4.62 -16.66
CA ASN A 15 4.98 -4.44 -17.75
C ASN A 15 4.25 -4.20 -19.08
N MET A 16 3.25 -5.01 -19.40
CA MET A 16 2.45 -4.86 -20.62
C MET A 16 1.77 -3.49 -20.68
N GLU A 17 1.18 -3.05 -19.57
CA GLU A 17 0.53 -1.74 -19.50
C GLU A 17 1.53 -0.59 -19.70
N LEU A 18 2.66 -0.64 -19.00
CA LEU A 18 3.66 0.43 -19.08
C LEU A 18 4.38 0.47 -20.43
N VAL A 19 4.75 -0.68 -20.97
CA VAL A 19 5.37 -0.77 -22.31
C VAL A 19 4.42 -0.22 -23.38
N GLY A 20 3.15 -0.61 -23.35
CA GLY A 20 2.14 -0.14 -24.31
C GLY A 20 1.94 1.39 -24.29
N LYS A 21 2.10 2.02 -23.12
CA LYS A 21 1.87 3.47 -22.98
C LYS A 21 3.14 4.32 -23.10
N TYR A 22 4.30 3.80 -22.68
CA TYR A 22 5.45 4.65 -22.36
C TYR A 22 6.79 4.17 -22.94
N SER A 23 6.84 3.05 -23.67
CA SER A 23 8.09 2.50 -24.23
C SER A 23 8.85 3.45 -25.15
N GLN A 24 8.16 4.42 -25.76
CA GLN A 24 8.80 5.45 -26.59
C GLN A 24 9.53 6.53 -25.78
N HIS A 25 9.26 6.64 -24.48
CA HIS A 25 9.80 7.71 -23.64
C HIS A 25 10.91 7.22 -22.71
N PHE A 26 10.84 5.97 -22.24
CA PHE A 26 11.82 5.40 -21.33
C PHE A 26 11.82 3.87 -21.33
N THR A 27 12.97 3.30 -20.95
CA THR A 27 13.13 1.85 -20.81
C THR A 27 12.40 1.37 -19.54
N ILE A 28 11.61 0.32 -19.69
CA ILE A 28 10.92 -0.37 -18.59
C ILE A 28 11.57 -1.74 -18.42
N THR A 29 12.01 -2.05 -17.22
CA THR A 29 12.69 -3.31 -16.91
C THR A 29 11.92 -4.06 -15.83
N PRO A 30 11.24 -5.18 -16.17
CA PRO A 30 10.59 -6.03 -15.20
C PRO A 30 11.63 -6.89 -14.46
N VAL A 31 11.49 -6.99 -13.14
CA VAL A 31 12.34 -7.82 -12.27
C VAL A 31 11.45 -8.63 -11.34
N ILE A 32 11.56 -9.95 -11.42
CA ILE A 32 10.93 -10.85 -10.46
C ILE A 32 11.90 -11.05 -9.31
N ALA A 33 11.53 -10.56 -8.13
CA ALA A 33 12.28 -10.71 -6.89
C ALA A 33 11.37 -10.53 -5.68
N ASP A 34 11.66 -11.28 -4.61
CA ASP A 34 11.02 -11.12 -3.32
C ASP A 34 11.85 -10.17 -2.44
N VAL A 35 11.20 -9.22 -1.76
CA VAL A 35 11.87 -8.31 -0.82
C VAL A 35 12.48 -9.05 0.38
N GLN A 36 12.04 -10.28 0.65
CA GLN A 36 12.60 -11.14 1.68
C GLN A 36 13.98 -11.72 1.28
N ASP A 37 14.26 -11.83 -0.02
CA ASP A 37 15.57 -12.28 -0.53
C ASP A 37 16.56 -11.10 -0.53
N ARG A 38 17.26 -10.95 0.60
CA ARG A 38 18.25 -9.89 0.80
C ARG A 38 19.31 -9.87 -0.33
N LYS A 39 19.85 -11.04 -0.67
CA LYS A 39 20.92 -11.13 -1.68
C LYS A 39 20.43 -10.61 -3.03
N ARG A 40 19.26 -11.10 -3.45
CA ARG A 40 18.66 -10.69 -4.73
C ARG A 40 18.35 -9.19 -4.78
N ILE A 41 17.88 -8.61 -3.69
CA ILE A 41 17.59 -7.16 -3.63
C ILE A 41 18.87 -6.33 -3.77
N PHE A 42 19.97 -6.72 -3.12
CA PHE A 42 21.27 -6.04 -3.29
C PHE A 42 21.78 -6.16 -4.73
N GLU A 43 21.74 -7.36 -5.35
CA GLU A 43 22.11 -7.54 -6.75
C GLU A 43 21.33 -6.63 -7.71
N VAL A 44 20.03 -6.47 -7.47
CA VAL A 44 19.17 -5.58 -8.27
C VAL A 44 19.56 -4.12 -8.09
N MET A 45 19.77 -3.67 -6.86
CA MET A 45 20.19 -2.28 -6.58
C MET A 45 21.55 -1.95 -7.18
N ASP A 46 22.52 -2.85 -7.07
CA ASP A 46 23.86 -2.68 -7.64
C ASP A 46 23.83 -2.65 -9.17
N LYS A 47 23.00 -3.50 -9.78
CA LYS A 47 22.87 -3.59 -11.23
C LYS A 47 22.24 -2.34 -11.85
N TYR A 48 21.14 -1.85 -11.25
CA TYR A 48 20.34 -0.80 -11.87
C TYR A 48 20.60 0.60 -11.30
N LYS A 49 21.21 0.71 -10.11
CA LYS A 49 21.57 1.96 -9.43
C LYS A 49 20.47 3.04 -9.53
N PRO A 50 19.24 2.77 -9.05
CA PRO A 50 18.15 3.71 -9.20
C PRO A 50 18.44 5.00 -8.43
N ASP A 51 17.96 6.14 -8.98
CA ASP A 51 18.02 7.42 -8.27
C ASP A 51 17.03 7.48 -7.10
N VAL A 52 15.85 6.88 -7.28
CA VAL A 52 14.77 6.88 -6.30
C VAL A 52 14.15 5.49 -6.18
N VAL A 53 13.83 5.09 -4.97
CA VAL A 53 13.12 3.85 -4.66
C VAL A 53 11.76 4.17 -4.02
N TYR A 54 10.67 3.76 -4.66
CA TYR A 54 9.34 3.75 -4.07
C TYR A 54 9.02 2.35 -3.56
N HIS A 55 9.00 2.19 -2.24
CA HIS A 55 8.79 0.90 -1.58
C HIS A 55 7.33 0.76 -1.14
N ALA A 56 6.55 -0.01 -1.92
CA ALA A 56 5.15 -0.30 -1.66
C ALA A 56 4.89 -1.79 -1.34
N ALA A 57 5.93 -2.62 -1.30
CA ALA A 57 5.79 -4.05 -1.03
C ALA A 57 5.40 -4.29 0.44
N ALA A 58 4.20 -4.81 0.66
CA ALA A 58 3.71 -5.17 1.99
C ALA A 58 2.50 -6.12 1.92
N HIS A 59 2.35 -6.97 2.91
CA HIS A 59 1.08 -7.63 3.21
C HIS A 59 0.18 -6.65 3.95
N LYS A 60 -1.02 -6.37 3.42
CA LYS A 60 -1.88 -5.28 3.91
C LYS A 60 -3.22 -5.73 4.53
N HIS A 61 -3.62 -6.98 4.31
CA HIS A 61 -4.92 -7.48 4.77
C HIS A 61 -4.88 -7.81 6.26
N VAL A 62 -5.53 -6.97 7.09
CA VAL A 62 -5.52 -7.10 8.54
C VAL A 62 -5.92 -8.50 9.00
N PRO A 63 -7.09 -9.07 8.62
CA PRO A 63 -7.48 -10.41 9.10
C PRO A 63 -6.50 -11.51 8.72
N LEU A 64 -5.90 -11.44 7.52
CA LEU A 64 -4.90 -12.42 7.11
C LEU A 64 -3.60 -12.32 7.91
N MET A 65 -3.20 -11.10 8.30
CA MET A 65 -1.98 -10.91 9.08
C MET A 65 -2.17 -11.31 10.55
N GLU A 66 -3.37 -11.16 11.10
CA GLU A 66 -3.68 -11.74 12.43
C GLU A 66 -3.49 -13.26 12.44
N LEU A 67 -3.87 -13.94 11.37
CA LEU A 67 -3.69 -15.39 11.22
C LEU A 67 -2.26 -15.80 10.83
N ASN A 68 -1.47 -14.88 10.26
CA ASN A 68 -0.14 -15.16 9.73
C ASN A 68 0.91 -14.13 10.19
N PRO A 69 1.11 -13.93 11.51
CA PRO A 69 1.98 -12.87 12.03
C PRO A 69 3.44 -13.02 11.60
N ARG A 70 3.94 -14.26 11.47
CA ARG A 70 5.31 -14.51 11.00
C ARG A 70 5.54 -14.02 9.58
N GLU A 71 4.57 -14.21 8.69
CA GLU A 71 4.66 -13.75 7.30
C GLU A 71 4.55 -12.21 7.22
N ALA A 72 3.74 -11.60 8.09
CA ALA A 72 3.72 -10.14 8.22
C ALA A 72 5.09 -9.58 8.64
N VAL A 73 5.76 -10.20 9.61
CA VAL A 73 7.12 -9.81 10.04
C VAL A 73 8.14 -9.98 8.92
N LYS A 74 8.19 -11.16 8.29
CA LYS A 74 9.16 -11.45 7.22
C LYS A 74 9.00 -10.49 6.05
N ASN A 75 7.78 -10.37 5.53
CA ASN A 75 7.54 -9.57 4.34
C ASN A 75 7.62 -8.07 4.64
N ASN A 76 6.91 -7.59 5.67
CA ASN A 76 6.82 -6.17 5.91
C ASN A 76 8.10 -5.63 6.59
N ILE A 77 8.54 -6.23 7.70
CA ILE A 77 9.66 -5.71 8.48
C ILE A 77 11.00 -6.07 7.83
N LEU A 78 11.29 -7.38 7.67
CA LEU A 78 12.57 -7.80 7.11
C LEU A 78 12.70 -7.41 5.64
N GLY A 79 11.60 -7.49 4.86
CA GLY A 79 11.57 -7.01 3.48
C GLY A 79 11.87 -5.52 3.37
N THR A 80 11.24 -4.67 4.19
CA THR A 80 11.53 -3.22 4.21
C THR A 80 12.98 -2.96 4.61
N ARG A 81 13.50 -3.64 5.62
CA ARG A 81 14.90 -3.52 6.03
C ARG A 81 15.85 -3.88 4.91
N ASN A 82 15.64 -5.00 4.22
CA ASN A 82 16.49 -5.45 3.11
C ASN A 82 16.54 -4.40 1.98
N VAL A 83 15.36 -3.86 1.60
CA VAL A 83 15.29 -2.86 0.52
C VAL A 83 15.93 -1.54 0.96
N ALA A 84 15.71 -1.09 2.21
CA ALA A 84 16.28 0.14 2.74
C ALA A 84 17.83 0.06 2.86
N GLU A 85 18.36 -1.05 3.38
CA GLU A 85 19.81 -1.29 3.47
C GLU A 85 20.46 -1.35 2.06
N ALA A 86 19.82 -2.03 1.10
CA ALA A 86 20.31 -2.08 -0.27
C ALA A 86 20.25 -0.71 -0.97
N ALA A 87 19.21 0.08 -0.72
CA ALA A 87 19.10 1.45 -1.24
C ALA A 87 20.21 2.35 -0.69
N SER A 88 20.52 2.26 0.61
CA SER A 88 21.62 2.98 1.24
C SER A 88 22.97 2.56 0.64
N HIS A 89 23.21 1.25 0.50
CA HIS A 89 24.42 0.68 -0.10
C HIS A 89 24.64 1.20 -1.54
N ALA A 90 23.59 1.19 -2.35
CA ALA A 90 23.61 1.67 -3.73
C ALA A 90 23.63 3.21 -3.86
N ARG A 91 23.62 3.94 -2.74
CA ARG A 91 23.58 5.42 -2.68
C ARG A 91 22.40 6.02 -3.44
N VAL A 92 21.23 5.44 -3.28
CA VAL A 92 19.97 5.97 -3.82
C VAL A 92 19.71 7.37 -3.24
N LYS A 93 19.30 8.33 -4.05
CA LYS A 93 19.06 9.72 -3.59
C LYS A 93 17.88 9.80 -2.61
N ALA A 94 16.77 9.11 -2.90
CA ALA A 94 15.60 9.08 -2.05
C ALA A 94 14.97 7.69 -1.97
N PHE A 95 14.62 7.29 -0.76
CA PHE A 95 13.84 6.09 -0.45
C PHE A 95 12.51 6.51 0.16
N VAL A 96 11.41 6.21 -0.52
CA VAL A 96 10.07 6.61 -0.13
C VAL A 96 9.25 5.36 0.19
N MET A 97 8.91 5.17 1.47
CA MET A 97 8.10 4.04 1.90
C MET A 97 6.61 4.41 1.97
N VAL A 98 5.79 3.64 1.27
CA VAL A 98 4.33 3.71 1.44
C VAL A 98 3.95 3.13 2.80
N SER A 99 3.35 3.95 3.66
CA SER A 99 2.82 3.56 4.96
C SER A 99 1.29 3.71 5.00
N THR A 100 0.69 3.73 6.19
CA THR A 100 -0.76 3.68 6.39
C THR A 100 -1.17 4.39 7.68
N ASP A 101 -2.41 4.87 7.73
CA ASP A 101 -3.10 5.34 8.95
C ASP A 101 -3.10 4.28 10.07
N LYS A 102 -3.07 2.99 9.70
CA LYS A 102 -3.09 1.86 10.65
C LYS A 102 -1.78 1.68 11.41
N ALA A 103 -0.71 2.37 11.02
CA ALA A 103 0.55 2.43 11.77
C ALA A 103 0.48 3.38 12.99
N VAL A 104 -0.60 4.16 13.12
CA VAL A 104 -0.85 5.03 14.29
C VAL A 104 -1.56 4.25 15.39
N ASN A 105 -0.93 4.13 16.56
CA ASN A 105 -1.45 3.35 17.69
C ASN A 105 -2.03 2.00 17.22
N PRO A 106 -1.21 1.13 16.64
CA PRO A 106 -1.69 -0.03 15.88
C PRO A 106 -2.37 -1.06 16.78
N PRO A 107 -3.66 -1.36 16.58
CA PRO A 107 -4.37 -2.41 17.32
C PRO A 107 -4.23 -3.79 16.70
N ASN A 108 -3.47 -3.93 15.62
CA ASN A 108 -3.36 -5.16 14.84
C ASN A 108 -1.93 -5.39 14.34
N ILE A 109 -1.63 -6.65 14.00
CA ILE A 109 -0.31 -7.10 13.53
C ILE A 109 0.14 -6.32 12.28
N MET A 110 -0.74 -6.14 11.30
CA MET A 110 -0.40 -5.41 10.07
C MET A 110 0.04 -3.97 10.38
N GLY A 111 -0.74 -3.25 11.16
CA GLY A 111 -0.41 -1.89 11.60
C GLY A 111 0.88 -1.83 12.41
N ALA A 112 1.09 -2.78 13.34
CA ALA A 112 2.32 -2.89 14.13
C ALA A 112 3.55 -3.12 13.25
N THR A 113 3.45 -4.02 12.25
CA THR A 113 4.57 -4.22 11.29
C THR A 113 4.86 -2.97 10.48
N LYS A 114 3.84 -2.23 10.03
CA LYS A 114 4.05 -0.97 9.31
C LYS A 114 4.67 0.11 10.19
N ARG A 115 4.29 0.18 11.49
CA ARG A 115 4.94 1.09 12.44
C ARG A 115 6.43 0.75 12.63
N LEU A 116 6.77 -0.53 12.74
CA LEU A 116 8.18 -0.95 12.80
C LEU A 116 8.94 -0.62 11.51
N CYS A 117 8.29 -0.75 10.34
CA CYS A 117 8.88 -0.30 9.07
C CYS A 117 9.19 1.21 9.08
N GLU A 118 8.32 2.05 9.63
CA GLU A 118 8.58 3.49 9.79
C GLU A 118 9.79 3.75 10.69
N MET A 119 9.92 3.00 11.79
CA MET A 119 11.08 3.10 12.68
C MET A 119 12.38 2.70 11.98
N ILE A 120 12.35 1.66 11.13
CA ILE A 120 13.50 1.27 10.29
C ILE A 120 13.87 2.42 9.34
N VAL A 121 12.88 3.02 8.67
CA VAL A 121 13.10 4.15 7.75
C VAL A 121 13.73 5.34 8.47
N GLN A 122 13.26 5.65 9.68
CA GLN A 122 13.80 6.73 10.51
C GLN A 122 15.24 6.41 11.00
N ASP A 123 15.50 5.17 11.44
CA ASP A 123 16.84 4.73 11.83
C ASP A 123 17.82 4.80 10.63
N MET A 124 17.38 4.34 9.46
CA MET A 124 18.18 4.45 8.24
C MET A 124 18.49 5.91 7.86
N ALA A 125 17.55 6.82 8.09
CA ALA A 125 17.78 8.25 7.85
C ALA A 125 18.87 8.83 8.76
N THR A 126 18.98 8.35 10.00
CA THR A 126 20.06 8.81 10.92
C THR A 126 21.44 8.25 10.57
N ARG A 127 21.48 7.09 9.91
CA ARG A 127 22.74 6.40 9.54
C ARG A 127 23.24 6.73 8.14
N SER A 128 22.37 7.22 7.27
CA SER A 128 22.72 7.49 5.88
C SER A 128 23.09 8.95 5.67
N GLU A 129 24.30 9.17 5.18
CA GLU A 129 24.76 10.53 4.81
C GLU A 129 24.24 10.95 3.42
N TYR A 130 23.82 10.02 2.58
CA TYR A 130 23.47 10.27 1.20
C TYR A 130 21.99 10.06 0.89
N THR A 131 21.44 8.91 1.27
CA THR A 131 20.06 8.55 0.95
C THR A 131 19.08 9.21 1.91
N LYS A 132 18.11 9.93 1.37
CA LYS A 132 17.01 10.52 2.15
C LYS A 132 15.91 9.48 2.30
N PHE A 133 15.71 9.01 3.53
CA PHE A 133 14.68 8.02 3.85
C PHE A 133 13.45 8.72 4.41
N VAL A 134 12.27 8.43 3.82
CA VAL A 134 10.99 8.99 4.27
C VAL A 134 9.87 7.95 4.18
N ALA A 135 8.83 8.14 4.98
CA ALA A 135 7.60 7.37 4.90
C ALA A 135 6.40 8.28 4.63
N VAL A 136 5.37 7.74 3.96
CA VAL A 136 4.14 8.47 3.63
C VAL A 136 2.95 7.69 4.14
N ARG A 137 2.18 8.27 5.07
CA ARG A 137 0.95 7.71 5.64
C ARG A 137 -0.27 8.25 4.90
N PHE A 138 -1.15 7.35 4.53
CA PHE A 138 -2.49 7.68 4.06
C PHE A 138 -3.48 6.57 4.43
N GLY A 139 -4.78 6.84 4.29
CA GLY A 139 -5.86 5.93 4.59
C GLY A 139 -6.16 4.96 3.46
N ASN A 140 -7.45 4.71 3.20
CA ASN A 140 -7.84 3.79 2.15
C ASN A 140 -7.76 4.46 0.76
N VAL A 141 -7.48 3.64 -0.25
CA VAL A 141 -7.43 4.09 -1.64
C VAL A 141 -8.57 3.43 -2.41
N LEU A 142 -9.39 4.24 -3.07
CA LEU A 142 -10.57 3.79 -3.81
C LEU A 142 -10.19 2.82 -4.93
N GLY A 143 -10.91 1.70 -5.02
CA GLY A 143 -10.72 0.73 -6.10
C GLY A 143 -9.44 -0.11 -6.01
N SER A 144 -8.64 0.00 -4.92
CA SER A 144 -7.45 -0.84 -4.74
C SER A 144 -7.82 -2.32 -4.64
N ARG A 145 -6.94 -3.20 -5.14
CA ARG A 145 -7.17 -4.66 -5.14
C ARG A 145 -7.44 -5.17 -3.72
N GLY A 146 -8.51 -5.97 -3.56
CA GLY A 146 -8.93 -6.53 -2.28
C GLY A 146 -9.49 -5.50 -1.29
N SER A 147 -9.88 -4.31 -1.75
CA SER A 147 -10.55 -3.30 -0.92
C SER A 147 -12.07 -3.48 -0.92
N VAL A 148 -12.76 -2.67 -0.14
CA VAL A 148 -14.21 -2.74 0.06
C VAL A 148 -15.01 -2.50 -1.22
N ILE A 149 -14.59 -1.61 -2.10
CA ILE A 149 -15.35 -1.29 -3.34
C ILE A 149 -15.42 -2.48 -4.31
N PRO A 150 -14.32 -3.15 -4.70
CA PRO A 150 -14.41 -4.37 -5.49
C PRO A 150 -15.27 -5.46 -4.85
N LEU A 151 -15.22 -5.62 -3.51
CA LEU A 151 -16.05 -6.57 -2.80
C LEU A 151 -17.54 -6.23 -2.94
N PHE A 152 -17.91 -4.97 -2.69
CA PHE A 152 -19.31 -4.52 -2.79
C PHE A 152 -19.84 -4.64 -4.21
N LYS A 153 -19.05 -4.26 -5.23
CA LYS A 153 -19.44 -4.44 -6.64
C LYS A 153 -19.71 -5.91 -6.98
N LYS A 154 -18.86 -6.82 -6.48
CA LYS A 154 -19.08 -8.25 -6.65
C LYS A 154 -20.38 -8.72 -5.98
N GLN A 155 -20.60 -8.32 -4.72
CA GLN A 155 -21.81 -8.67 -3.96
C GLN A 155 -23.08 -8.11 -4.61
N ILE A 156 -23.05 -6.89 -5.14
CA ILE A 156 -24.18 -6.31 -5.89
C ILE A 156 -24.46 -7.14 -7.17
N ALA A 157 -23.42 -7.49 -7.93
CA ALA A 157 -23.57 -8.29 -9.16
C ALA A 157 -24.13 -9.70 -8.86
N GLU A 158 -23.93 -10.23 -7.67
CA GLU A 158 -24.45 -11.52 -7.19
C GLU A 158 -25.86 -11.40 -6.57
N GLY A 159 -26.48 -10.20 -6.54
CA GLY A 159 -27.80 -9.95 -5.96
C GLY A 159 -27.80 -9.69 -4.45
N GLY A 160 -26.63 -9.50 -3.85
CA GLY A 160 -26.47 -9.24 -2.41
C GLY A 160 -26.33 -10.51 -1.55
N PRO A 161 -26.34 -10.37 -0.21
CA PRO A 161 -26.32 -9.09 0.51
C PRO A 161 -24.93 -8.43 0.47
N ILE A 162 -24.90 -7.09 0.58
CA ILE A 162 -23.66 -6.37 0.87
C ILE A 162 -23.31 -6.54 2.35
N THR A 163 -22.07 -6.91 2.64
CA THR A 163 -21.61 -7.12 4.01
C THR A 163 -20.81 -5.94 4.53
N VAL A 164 -21.31 -5.29 5.60
CA VAL A 164 -20.66 -4.20 6.31
C VAL A 164 -20.35 -4.66 7.73
N THR A 165 -19.15 -4.37 8.25
CA THR A 165 -18.73 -4.89 9.55
C THR A 165 -19.38 -4.17 10.73
N HIS A 166 -19.69 -2.88 10.61
CA HIS A 166 -20.40 -2.12 11.64
C HIS A 166 -21.10 -0.90 11.02
N PRO A 167 -22.31 -0.49 11.49
CA PRO A 167 -23.04 0.63 10.90
C PRO A 167 -22.32 1.98 11.03
N ASP A 168 -21.54 2.18 12.07
CA ASP A 168 -20.84 3.45 12.34
C ASP A 168 -19.37 3.45 11.91
N ILE A 169 -18.91 2.40 11.24
CA ILE A 169 -17.51 2.34 10.81
C ILE A 169 -17.24 3.40 9.75
N VAL A 170 -16.20 4.20 9.96
CA VAL A 170 -15.76 5.25 9.05
C VAL A 170 -14.37 4.98 8.51
N ARG A 171 -14.11 5.44 7.30
CA ARG A 171 -12.77 5.40 6.69
C ARG A 171 -12.52 6.66 5.87
N TYR A 172 -11.27 7.04 5.81
CA TYR A 172 -10.80 8.04 4.87
C TYR A 172 -10.49 7.40 3.53
N PHE A 173 -10.80 8.10 2.45
CA PHE A 173 -10.56 7.63 1.10
C PHE A 173 -9.90 8.71 0.25
N MET A 174 -9.00 8.28 -0.65
CA MET A 174 -8.52 9.08 -1.76
C MET A 174 -8.42 8.21 -3.03
N THR A 175 -8.27 8.84 -4.18
CA THR A 175 -8.09 8.11 -5.43
C THR A 175 -6.66 7.58 -5.59
N ILE A 176 -6.46 6.55 -6.42
CA ILE A 176 -5.11 6.02 -6.71
C ILE A 176 -4.21 7.09 -7.34
N PRO A 177 -4.65 7.87 -8.38
CA PRO A 177 -3.81 8.92 -8.95
C PRO A 177 -3.40 9.99 -7.94
N GLU A 178 -4.32 10.43 -7.08
CA GLU A 178 -4.06 11.40 -6.03
C GLU A 178 -3.02 10.88 -5.03
N ALA A 179 -3.20 9.67 -4.50
CA ALA A 179 -2.24 9.04 -3.59
C ALA A 179 -0.85 8.91 -4.24
N ALA A 180 -0.80 8.48 -5.51
CA ALA A 180 0.46 8.31 -6.23
C ALA A 180 1.20 9.64 -6.44
N GLN A 181 0.49 10.70 -6.85
CA GLN A 181 1.07 12.04 -7.02
C GLN A 181 1.61 12.59 -5.71
N LEU A 182 0.87 12.46 -4.60
CA LEU A 182 1.30 12.92 -3.28
C LEU A 182 2.51 12.13 -2.74
N VAL A 183 2.58 10.82 -3.01
CA VAL A 183 3.75 9.99 -2.67
C VAL A 183 4.99 10.44 -3.46
N ILE A 184 4.84 10.73 -4.75
CA ILE A 184 5.94 11.26 -5.59
C ILE A 184 6.39 12.63 -5.06
N GLN A 185 5.45 13.51 -4.76
CA GLN A 185 5.73 14.83 -4.21
C GLN A 185 6.43 14.77 -2.85
N ALA A 186 6.00 13.87 -1.96
CA ALA A 186 6.68 13.64 -0.69
C ALA A 186 8.14 13.20 -0.89
N GLY A 187 8.40 12.36 -1.91
CA GLY A 187 9.77 11.98 -2.29
C GLY A 187 10.62 13.17 -2.75
N ALA A 188 10.02 14.10 -3.49
CA ALA A 188 10.70 15.31 -3.95
C ALA A 188 10.99 16.30 -2.80
N LEU A 189 10.11 16.36 -1.81
CA LEU A 189 10.24 17.23 -0.62
C LEU A 189 11.09 16.61 0.49
N ALA A 190 11.49 15.36 0.36
CA ALA A 190 12.22 14.60 1.39
C ALA A 190 13.52 15.31 1.82
N ARG A 191 13.70 15.46 3.12
CA ARG A 191 14.95 15.92 3.75
C ARG A 191 15.69 14.79 4.46
N GLY A 192 14.94 13.78 4.92
CA GLY A 192 15.38 12.55 5.61
C GLY A 192 14.82 12.45 7.02
N GLY A 193 14.16 11.30 7.31
CA GLY A 193 13.56 10.99 8.61
C GLY A 193 12.09 11.37 8.77
N GLU A 194 11.49 12.08 7.80
CA GLU A 194 10.10 12.49 7.89
C GLU A 194 9.12 11.33 7.70
N ILE A 195 8.01 11.43 8.40
CA ILE A 195 6.80 10.68 8.14
C ILE A 195 5.74 11.68 7.67
N PHE A 196 5.54 11.77 6.36
CA PHE A 196 4.50 12.59 5.78
C PHE A 196 3.13 11.98 6.06
N VAL A 197 2.16 12.82 6.42
CA VAL A 197 0.76 12.42 6.58
C VAL A 197 -0.05 13.15 5.52
N LEU A 198 -0.70 12.40 4.63
CA LEU A 198 -1.51 13.01 3.59
C LEU A 198 -2.85 13.48 4.15
N ASP A 199 -3.29 14.66 3.72
CA ASP A 199 -4.64 15.13 4.02
C ASP A 199 -5.64 14.26 3.28
N MET A 200 -6.51 13.59 4.03
CA MET A 200 -7.49 12.64 3.51
C MET A 200 -8.90 13.25 3.39
N GLY A 201 -9.05 14.54 3.69
CA GLY A 201 -10.35 15.20 3.72
C GLY A 201 -11.27 14.66 4.81
N GLN A 202 -12.55 14.46 4.48
CA GLN A 202 -13.57 14.01 5.42
C GLN A 202 -13.70 12.48 5.45
N PRO A 203 -13.95 11.89 6.65
CA PRO A 203 -14.21 10.46 6.75
C PRO A 203 -15.59 10.10 6.17
N VAL A 204 -15.68 8.92 5.55
CA VAL A 204 -16.90 8.41 4.93
C VAL A 204 -17.39 7.18 5.69
N LYS A 205 -18.66 7.12 6.03
CA LYS A 205 -19.29 5.92 6.57
C LYS A 205 -19.32 4.82 5.51
N ILE A 206 -18.92 3.62 5.88
CA ILE A 206 -18.89 2.48 4.94
C ILE A 206 -20.30 2.08 4.49
N VAL A 207 -21.30 2.25 5.35
CA VAL A 207 -22.71 2.01 5.00
C VAL A 207 -23.18 3.00 3.92
N ASP A 208 -22.78 4.26 3.98
CA ASP A 208 -23.16 5.26 2.97
C ASP A 208 -22.45 4.97 1.63
N LEU A 209 -21.20 4.52 1.69
CA LEU A 209 -20.49 4.04 0.50
C LEU A 209 -21.22 2.85 -0.14
N ALA A 210 -21.73 1.90 0.66
CA ALA A 210 -22.49 0.76 0.16
C ALA A 210 -23.79 1.22 -0.53
N LYS A 211 -24.57 2.09 0.08
CA LYS A 211 -25.80 2.67 -0.48
C LYS A 211 -25.54 3.39 -1.81
N ASN A 212 -24.50 4.22 -1.84
CA ASN A 212 -24.12 4.93 -3.07
C ASN A 212 -23.70 3.96 -4.20
N LEU A 213 -23.02 2.87 -3.89
CA LEU A 213 -22.65 1.86 -4.89
C LEU A 213 -23.88 1.08 -5.41
N ILE A 214 -24.87 0.79 -4.56
CA ILE A 214 -26.15 0.20 -4.98
C ILE A 214 -26.82 1.10 -6.02
N ARG A 215 -26.99 2.38 -5.70
CA ARG A 215 -27.60 3.36 -6.62
C ARG A 215 -26.81 3.50 -7.94
N LEU A 216 -25.48 3.62 -7.86
CA LEU A 216 -24.62 3.70 -9.04
C LEU A 216 -24.62 2.44 -9.90
N SER A 217 -25.05 1.32 -9.34
CA SER A 217 -25.21 0.05 -10.06
C SER A 217 -26.62 -0.12 -10.69
N GLY A 218 -27.50 0.90 -10.54
CA GLY A 218 -28.82 0.91 -11.15
C GLY A 218 -29.92 0.25 -10.30
N PHE A 219 -29.67 0.03 -9.02
CA PHE A 219 -30.65 -0.54 -8.07
C PHE A 219 -31.14 0.52 -7.08
N ASP A 220 -32.36 0.34 -6.57
CA ASP A 220 -32.86 1.12 -5.43
C ASP A 220 -32.30 0.57 -4.10
N GLU A 221 -32.29 1.41 -3.04
CA GLU A 221 -31.71 1.02 -1.75
C GLU A 221 -32.32 -0.24 -1.11
N GLY A 222 -33.56 -0.57 -1.44
CA GLY A 222 -34.28 -1.74 -0.94
C GLY A 222 -34.02 -3.02 -1.74
N ASP A 223 -33.46 -2.94 -2.96
CA ASP A 223 -33.26 -4.09 -3.84
C ASP A 223 -32.12 -4.98 -3.39
N ILE A 224 -31.12 -4.40 -2.75
CA ILE A 224 -29.91 -5.09 -2.26
C ILE A 224 -29.80 -4.93 -0.74
N GLU A 225 -29.91 -6.04 -0.02
CA GLU A 225 -29.80 -6.06 1.44
C GLU A 225 -28.39 -5.63 1.90
N ILE A 226 -28.30 -4.80 2.94
CA ILE A 226 -27.04 -4.53 3.66
C ILE A 226 -27.06 -5.26 5.00
N LYS A 227 -26.16 -6.25 5.14
CA LYS A 227 -26.04 -7.09 6.33
C LYS A 227 -24.84 -6.68 7.17
N PHE A 228 -25.06 -6.49 8.48
CA PHE A 228 -23.98 -6.21 9.43
C PHE A 228 -23.42 -7.51 10.00
N THR A 229 -22.08 -7.70 9.89
CA THR A 229 -21.41 -8.97 10.22
C THR A 229 -20.64 -8.94 11.53
N GLY A 230 -20.52 -7.78 12.18
CA GLY A 230 -19.64 -7.56 13.31
C GLY A 230 -18.20 -7.24 12.90
N LEU A 231 -17.45 -6.60 13.81
CA LEU A 231 -16.04 -6.25 13.59
C LEU A 231 -15.19 -7.52 13.48
N ARG A 232 -14.24 -7.51 12.56
CA ARG A 232 -13.26 -8.59 12.41
C ARG A 232 -12.10 -8.41 13.39
N PRO A 233 -11.36 -9.49 13.75
CA PRO A 233 -10.16 -9.37 14.58
C PRO A 233 -9.20 -8.30 14.06
N GLY A 234 -8.76 -7.40 14.94
CA GLY A 234 -7.85 -6.31 14.61
C GLY A 234 -8.46 -5.14 13.83
N GLU A 235 -9.75 -5.17 13.50
CA GLU A 235 -10.42 -4.08 12.79
C GLU A 235 -10.69 -2.90 13.73
N LYS A 236 -10.36 -1.69 13.27
CA LYS A 236 -10.58 -0.43 13.99
C LYS A 236 -11.93 0.16 13.60
N MET A 237 -12.62 0.78 14.57
CA MET A 237 -13.85 1.56 14.32
C MET A 237 -13.58 2.77 13.43
#